data_a709eb9356f798d5f8f0c6b7c6cf0d00
#
_entry.id   a709eb9356f798d5f8f0c6b7c6cf0d00
#
_cell.length_a   1.000
_cell.length_b   1.000
_cell.length_c   1.000
_cell.angle_alpha   90.00
_cell.angle_beta   90.00
_cell.angle_gamma   90.00
#
_symmetry.space_group_name_H-M   'P 1'
#
loop_
_entity.id
_entity.type
_entity.pdbx_description
1 polymer ?
#
loop_
_entity_poly.entity_id
_entity_poly.type
_entity_poly.pdbx_seq_one_letter_code
_entity_poly.pdbx_strand_id
1 'polypeptide(L)'
;MNGDLWKVQFVSPHDIVLIDRTGNRTLAVSDYSTMIISIANNLHGELLNRVFIHELGHCVMFSYGLLPELHHMVKKRYWVDAEEFVCNLLADYSCFVIGTARDILGNQFTYVSPVGVERMIA
;
A
#
# COMPACT_ATOMS: atom_id res chain seq x y z
N MET A 1 -6.08 9.54 4.44
CA MET A 1 -6.53 8.20 4.88
C MET A 1 -6.82 8.25 6.37
N ASN A 2 -8.02 7.99 6.76
CA ASN A 2 -8.40 7.97 8.18
C ASN A 2 -7.94 9.20 8.96
N GLY A 3 -8.04 10.39 8.36
CA GLY A 3 -7.57 11.64 8.94
C GLY A 3 -6.11 11.99 8.69
N ASP A 4 -5.28 11.04 8.29
CA ASP A 4 -3.89 11.30 7.96
C ASP A 4 -3.76 11.88 6.56
N LEU A 5 -2.96 12.95 6.45
CA LEU A 5 -2.70 13.62 5.17
C LEU A 5 -1.37 13.12 4.59
N TRP A 6 -1.46 12.21 3.63
CA TRP A 6 -0.30 11.72 2.91
C TRP A 6 0.01 12.61 1.71
N LYS A 7 1.30 12.82 1.46
CA LYS A 7 1.80 13.54 0.28
C LYS A 7 2.55 12.57 -0.62
N VAL A 8 2.50 12.84 -1.92
CA VAL A 8 3.25 12.06 -2.92
C VAL A 8 4.22 13.00 -3.60
N GLN A 9 5.48 12.58 -3.71
CA GLN A 9 6.51 13.31 -4.45
C GLN A 9 7.24 12.39 -5.40
N PHE A 10 7.61 12.93 -6.56
CA PHE A 10 8.40 12.22 -7.55
C PHE A 10 9.84 12.75 -7.47
N VAL A 11 10.81 11.86 -7.32
CA VAL A 11 12.21 12.20 -7.09
C VAL A 11 13.11 11.50 -8.10
N SER A 12 14.37 11.97 -8.21
CA SER A 12 15.37 11.29 -9.03
C SER A 12 15.52 9.83 -8.56
N PRO A 13 15.70 8.87 -9.50
CA PRO A 13 15.97 7.48 -9.13
C PRO A 13 17.20 7.31 -8.24
N HIS A 14 18.09 8.29 -8.21
CA HIS A 14 19.31 8.27 -7.40
C HIS A 14 19.17 9.01 -6.06
N ASP A 15 17.98 9.56 -5.77
CA ASP A 15 17.75 10.28 -4.52
C ASP A 15 17.91 9.33 -3.33
N ILE A 16 18.58 9.84 -2.28
CA ILE A 16 18.83 9.07 -1.06
C ILE A 16 17.53 8.68 -0.34
N VAL A 17 16.44 9.42 -0.55
CA VAL A 17 15.14 9.11 0.06
C VAL A 17 14.61 7.75 -0.39
N LEU A 18 15.07 7.22 -1.53
CA LEU A 18 14.68 5.91 -2.04
C LEU A 18 15.46 4.74 -1.42
N ILE A 19 16.29 5.00 -0.42
CA ILE A 19 16.88 3.94 0.39
C ILE A 19 15.86 3.57 1.47
N ASP A 20 15.45 2.30 1.50
CA ASP A 20 14.43 1.84 2.44
C ASP A 20 14.99 1.57 3.84
N ARG A 21 14.12 1.16 4.77
CA ARG A 21 14.49 0.85 6.15
C ARG A 21 15.46 -0.33 6.28
N THR A 22 15.64 -1.13 5.23
CA THR A 22 16.60 -2.24 5.20
C THR A 22 17.95 -1.83 4.60
N GLY A 23 18.08 -0.57 4.15
CA GLY A 23 19.30 -0.06 3.54
C GLY A 23 19.41 -0.33 2.05
N ASN A 24 18.37 -0.88 1.43
CA ASN A 24 18.35 -1.19 0.00
C ASN A 24 17.74 -0.05 -0.80
N ARG A 25 18.30 0.21 -2.00
CA ARG A 25 17.71 1.17 -2.95
C ARG A 25 16.47 0.55 -3.57
N THR A 26 15.39 1.34 -3.61
CA THR A 26 14.09 0.92 -4.10
C THR A 26 13.55 1.90 -5.14
N LEU A 27 12.40 1.55 -5.73
CA LEU A 27 11.71 2.40 -6.71
C LEU A 27 10.77 3.40 -6.02
N ALA A 28 10.39 3.16 -4.78
CA ALA A 28 9.56 4.04 -3.98
C ALA A 28 9.70 3.71 -2.49
N VAL A 29 9.39 4.68 -1.65
CA VAL A 29 9.41 4.53 -0.19
C VAL A 29 8.22 5.27 0.40
N SER A 30 7.53 4.64 1.34
CA SER A 30 6.51 5.29 2.19
C SER A 30 7.13 5.55 3.56
N ASP A 31 7.24 6.81 3.94
CA ASP A 31 7.80 7.21 5.23
C ASP A 31 6.67 7.50 6.21
N TYR A 32 6.52 6.66 7.22
CA TYR A 32 5.45 6.79 8.21
C TYR A 32 5.62 8.03 9.10
N SER A 33 6.85 8.46 9.34
CA SER A 33 7.11 9.60 10.22
C SER A 33 6.77 10.93 9.59
N THR A 34 6.95 11.06 8.28
CA THR A 34 6.63 12.28 7.52
C THR A 34 5.33 12.19 6.75
N MET A 35 4.77 10.99 6.58
CA MET A 35 3.61 10.69 5.74
C MET A 35 3.82 11.16 4.30
N ILE A 36 4.99 10.82 3.75
CA ILE A 36 5.34 11.12 2.37
C ILE A 36 5.64 9.82 1.64
N ILE A 37 5.02 9.66 0.46
CA ILE A 37 5.38 8.62 -0.49
C ILE A 37 6.31 9.25 -1.51
N SER A 38 7.54 8.73 -1.61
CA SER A 38 8.52 9.17 -2.60
C SER A 38 8.66 8.12 -3.69
N ILE A 39 8.54 8.53 -4.94
CA ILE A 39 8.53 7.64 -6.10
C ILE A 39 9.58 8.08 -7.10
N ALA A 40 10.35 7.15 -7.66
CA ALA A 40 11.29 7.45 -8.73
C ALA A 40 10.54 8.04 -9.93
N ASN A 41 11.01 9.18 -10.44
CA ASN A 41 10.32 9.95 -11.46
C ASN A 41 10.46 9.38 -12.87
N ASN A 42 11.19 8.28 -13.04
CA ASN A 42 11.36 7.59 -14.31
C ASN A 42 10.40 6.40 -14.48
N LEU A 43 9.49 6.17 -13.54
CA LEU A 43 8.50 5.11 -13.65
C LEU A 43 7.28 5.58 -14.43
N HIS A 44 6.69 4.68 -15.21
CA HIS A 44 5.46 4.95 -15.96
C HIS A 44 4.73 3.64 -16.27
N GLY A 45 3.49 3.74 -16.73
CA GLY A 45 2.70 2.60 -17.16
C GLY A 45 2.38 1.62 -16.04
N GLU A 46 2.38 0.34 -16.36
CA GLU A 46 2.03 -0.72 -15.41
C GLU A 46 2.95 -0.75 -14.19
N LEU A 47 4.26 -0.53 -14.41
CA LEU A 47 5.22 -0.55 -13.30
C LEU A 47 4.94 0.58 -12.31
N LEU A 48 4.64 1.79 -12.78
CA LEU A 48 4.26 2.90 -11.90
C LEU A 48 3.01 2.55 -11.09
N ASN A 49 2.00 2.01 -11.73
CA ASN A 49 0.76 1.63 -11.05
C ASN A 49 1.01 0.58 -9.97
N ARG A 50 1.78 -0.46 -10.31
CA ARG A 50 2.11 -1.55 -9.38
C ARG A 50 2.87 -1.02 -8.17
N VAL A 51 3.87 -0.19 -8.40
CA VAL A 51 4.68 0.40 -7.34
C VAL A 51 3.84 1.31 -6.45
N PHE A 52 3.00 2.16 -7.05
CA PHE A 52 2.15 3.08 -6.28
C PHE A 52 1.12 2.34 -5.43
N ILE A 53 0.47 1.31 -5.98
CA ILE A 53 -0.48 0.50 -5.20
C ILE A 53 0.23 -0.20 -4.04
N HIS A 54 1.45 -0.71 -4.26
CA HIS A 54 2.27 -1.29 -3.20
C HIS A 54 2.47 -0.30 -2.05
N GLU A 55 2.89 0.94 -2.37
CA GLU A 55 3.13 1.97 -1.36
C GLU A 55 1.84 2.40 -0.66
N LEU A 56 0.73 2.48 -1.40
CA LEU A 56 -0.57 2.74 -0.79
C LEU A 56 -0.95 1.65 0.22
N GLY A 57 -0.55 0.41 -0.03
CA GLY A 57 -0.74 -0.69 0.92
C GLY A 57 -0.08 -0.41 2.26
N HIS A 58 1.16 0.07 2.25
CA HIS A 58 1.84 0.49 3.49
C HIS A 58 1.08 1.61 4.19
N CYS A 59 0.63 2.61 3.43
CA CYS A 59 -0.09 3.76 3.99
C CYS A 59 -1.42 3.34 4.62
N VAL A 60 -2.16 2.44 3.98
CA VAL A 60 -3.42 1.92 4.52
C VAL A 60 -3.17 1.19 5.83
N MET A 61 -2.17 0.31 5.88
CA MET A 61 -1.87 -0.43 7.11
C MET A 61 -1.50 0.51 8.25
N PHE A 62 -0.73 1.56 7.96
CA PHE A 62 -0.35 2.55 8.96
C PHE A 62 -1.55 3.38 9.42
N SER A 63 -2.27 4.00 8.48
CA SER A 63 -3.31 4.99 8.79
C SER A 63 -4.56 4.36 9.40
N TYR A 64 -4.85 3.10 9.12
CA TYR A 64 -6.00 2.39 9.68
C TYR A 64 -5.64 1.47 10.84
N GLY A 65 -4.41 1.57 11.35
CA GLY A 65 -3.99 0.85 12.55
C GLY A 65 -3.91 -0.67 12.37
N LEU A 66 -3.60 -1.14 11.15
CA LEU A 66 -3.55 -2.57 10.84
C LEU A 66 -2.19 -3.20 11.14
N LEU A 67 -1.13 -2.39 11.27
CA LEU A 67 0.22 -2.91 11.53
C LEU A 67 0.31 -3.71 12.83
N PRO A 68 -0.24 -3.24 13.97
CA PRO A 68 -0.20 -4.05 15.20
C PRO A 68 -0.92 -5.39 15.04
N GLU A 69 -2.05 -5.42 14.32
CA GLU A 69 -2.79 -6.66 14.07
C GLU A 69 -1.95 -7.63 13.25
N LEU A 70 -1.32 -7.14 12.17
CA LEU A 70 -0.45 -7.95 11.32
C LEU A 70 0.76 -8.48 12.11
N HIS A 71 1.40 -7.62 12.90
CA HIS A 71 2.57 -8.00 13.69
C HIS A 71 2.22 -9.04 14.75
N HIS A 72 0.99 -9.02 15.28
CA HIS A 72 0.53 -10.02 16.25
C HIS A 72 0.42 -11.42 15.62
N MET A 73 0.19 -11.51 14.32
CA MET A 73 0.00 -12.79 13.61
C MET A 73 1.29 -13.52 13.31
N VAL A 74 2.44 -12.84 13.35
CA VAL A 74 3.72 -13.41 12.95
C VAL A 74 4.80 -13.09 13.96
N LYS A 75 5.89 -13.86 13.96
CA LYS A 75 7.06 -13.58 14.81
C LYS A 75 7.71 -12.28 14.35
N LYS A 76 8.31 -11.55 15.28
CA LYS A 76 8.93 -10.25 15.03
C LYS A 76 9.89 -10.26 13.84
N ARG A 77 10.67 -11.33 13.67
CA ARG A 77 11.62 -11.46 12.56
C ARG A 77 10.95 -11.47 11.18
N TYR A 78 9.63 -11.70 11.13
CA TYR A 78 8.85 -11.74 9.88
C TYR A 78 7.94 -10.53 9.69
N TRP A 79 8.01 -9.51 10.56
CA TRP A 79 7.13 -8.35 10.47
C TRP A 79 7.26 -7.63 9.12
N VAL A 80 8.51 -7.39 8.67
CA VAL A 80 8.75 -6.72 7.38
C VAL A 80 8.26 -7.60 6.23
N ASP A 81 8.57 -8.90 6.28
CA ASP A 81 8.15 -9.84 5.23
C ASP A 81 6.61 -9.90 5.13
N ALA A 82 5.91 -9.89 6.25
CA ALA A 82 4.46 -9.92 6.27
C ALA A 82 3.87 -8.63 5.69
N GLU A 83 4.41 -7.47 6.04
CA GLU A 83 3.99 -6.18 5.46
C GLU A 83 4.19 -6.17 3.95
N GLU A 84 5.37 -6.61 3.49
CA GLU A 84 5.68 -6.67 2.06
C GLU A 84 4.78 -7.64 1.33
N PHE A 85 4.44 -8.79 1.93
CA PHE A 85 3.52 -9.74 1.33
C PHE A 85 2.15 -9.10 1.06
N VAL A 86 1.60 -8.39 2.05
CA VAL A 86 0.30 -7.71 1.89
C VAL A 86 0.36 -6.66 0.78
N CYS A 87 1.41 -5.84 0.76
CA CYS A 87 1.56 -4.80 -0.25
C CYS A 87 1.75 -5.39 -1.65
N ASN A 88 2.51 -6.47 -1.77
CA ASN A 88 2.69 -7.17 -3.05
C ASN A 88 1.40 -7.82 -3.51
N LEU A 89 0.61 -8.40 -2.62
CA LEU A 89 -0.69 -8.96 -2.94
C LEU A 89 -1.60 -7.89 -3.57
N LEU A 90 -1.67 -6.72 -2.94
CA LEU A 90 -2.46 -5.61 -3.47
C LEU A 90 -1.92 -5.14 -4.83
N ALA A 91 -0.61 -4.96 -4.94
CA ALA A 91 0.02 -4.47 -6.17
C ALA A 91 -0.21 -5.42 -7.35
N ASP A 92 -0.13 -6.72 -7.10
CA ASP A 92 -0.19 -7.73 -8.15
C ASP A 92 -1.61 -8.14 -8.52
N TYR A 93 -2.55 -8.12 -7.57
CA TYR A 93 -3.86 -8.73 -7.76
C TYR A 93 -5.06 -7.82 -7.55
N SER A 94 -4.92 -6.65 -6.93
CA SER A 94 -6.08 -5.83 -6.59
C SER A 94 -6.89 -5.39 -7.82
N CYS A 95 -6.21 -4.98 -8.90
CA CYS A 95 -6.90 -4.56 -10.13
C CYS A 95 -7.67 -5.72 -10.75
N PHE A 96 -7.08 -6.92 -10.75
CA PHE A 96 -7.76 -8.12 -11.26
C PHE A 96 -8.97 -8.46 -10.40
N VAL A 97 -8.83 -8.44 -9.07
CA VAL A 97 -9.92 -8.75 -8.14
C VAL A 97 -11.07 -7.77 -8.32
N ILE A 98 -10.78 -6.47 -8.32
CA ILE A 98 -11.80 -5.42 -8.46
C ILE A 98 -12.43 -5.46 -9.85
N GLY A 99 -11.64 -5.63 -10.90
CA GLY A 99 -12.13 -5.73 -12.26
C GLY A 99 -13.07 -6.93 -12.45
N THR A 100 -12.70 -8.08 -11.88
CA THR A 100 -13.53 -9.28 -11.92
C THR A 100 -14.86 -9.06 -11.18
N ALA A 101 -14.81 -8.47 -9.99
CA ALA A 101 -16.01 -8.15 -9.23
C ALA A 101 -16.95 -7.23 -10.04
N ARG A 102 -16.40 -6.17 -10.64
CA ARG A 102 -17.17 -5.24 -11.46
C ARG A 102 -17.80 -5.94 -12.67
N ASP A 103 -17.04 -6.81 -13.34
CA ASP A 103 -17.52 -7.53 -14.51
C ASP A 103 -18.67 -8.49 -14.16
N ILE A 104 -18.59 -9.13 -13.01
CA ILE A 104 -19.63 -10.09 -12.58
C ILE A 104 -20.85 -9.40 -12.00
N LEU A 105 -20.66 -8.39 -11.15
CA LEU A 105 -21.77 -7.72 -10.46
C LEU A 105 -22.45 -6.64 -11.31
N GLY A 106 -21.77 -6.11 -12.33
CA GLY A 106 -22.32 -5.08 -13.21
C GLY A 106 -22.82 -3.88 -12.43
N ASN A 107 -24.10 -3.55 -12.58
CA ASN A 107 -24.70 -2.38 -11.92
C ASN A 107 -24.78 -2.52 -10.40
N GLN A 108 -24.59 -3.70 -9.84
CA GLN A 108 -24.56 -3.91 -8.39
C GLN A 108 -23.19 -3.61 -7.79
N PHE A 109 -22.15 -3.48 -8.62
CA PHE A 109 -20.81 -3.15 -8.12
C PHE A 109 -20.81 -1.72 -7.58
N THR A 110 -20.24 -1.53 -6.40
CA THR A 110 -20.14 -0.22 -5.77
C THR A 110 -18.83 -0.08 -5.01
N TYR A 111 -18.44 1.15 -4.77
CA TYR A 111 -17.26 1.47 -3.98
C TYR A 111 -17.41 0.97 -2.55
N VAL A 112 -16.36 0.34 -2.02
CA VAL A 112 -16.32 -0.15 -0.64
C VAL A 112 -15.48 0.79 0.20
N SER A 113 -16.08 1.34 1.25
CA SER A 113 -15.35 2.15 2.22
C SER A 113 -14.40 1.28 3.05
N PRO A 114 -13.25 1.81 3.49
CA PRO A 114 -12.29 1.03 4.28
C PRO A 114 -12.76 0.86 5.74
N VAL A 115 -13.82 0.07 5.92
CA VAL A 115 -14.40 -0.29 7.21
C VAL A 115 -14.55 -1.80 7.25
N GLY A 116 -14.06 -2.43 8.30
CA GLY A 116 -14.17 -3.88 8.46
C GLY A 116 -15.62 -4.34 8.52
N VAL A 117 -15.88 -5.56 8.01
CA VAL A 117 -17.24 -6.13 7.98
C VAL A 117 -17.83 -6.19 9.39
N GLU A 118 -17.01 -6.54 10.38
CA GLU A 118 -17.44 -6.60 11.78
C GLU A 118 -17.92 -5.26 12.30
N ARG A 119 -17.32 -4.17 11.86
CA ARG A 119 -17.72 -2.81 12.23
C ARG A 119 -19.03 -2.40 11.54
N MET A 120 -19.28 -2.93 10.35
CA MET A 120 -20.51 -2.61 9.61
C MET A 120 -21.74 -3.27 10.19
N ILE A 121 -21.61 -4.43 10.83
CA ILE A 121 -22.71 -5.19 11.40
C ILE A 121 -22.81 -5.06 12.91
N ALA A 122 -21.83 -4.45 13.54
CA ALA A 122 -21.85 -4.19 14.97
C ALA A 122 -22.68 -2.96 15.29
#